data_d77f91df9ef84b75bf7708b9a81559ee
#
_entry.id   d77f91df9ef84b75bf7708b9a81559ee
#
_cell.length_a   1.000
_cell.length_b   1.000
_cell.length_c   1.000
_cell.angle_alpha   90.00
_cell.angle_beta   90.00
_cell.angle_gamma   90.00
#
_symmetry.space_group_name_H-M   'P 1'
#
loop_
_entity.id
_entity.type
_entity.pdbx_description
1 polymer ?
#
loop_
_entity_poly.entity_id
_entity_poly.type
_entity_poly.pdbx_seq_one_letter_code
_entity_poly.pdbx_strand_id
1 'polypeptide(L)'
;MTTRRKVVSLLALCATLSIVLFFYSSIDSREAWQGLPQHVGLGEHIGDDAKPPSTGSGGVSHGSAKDPDYANWNPKPNYKKGSPMPPGHNYTSTLVVAKTKDENIDWMDEKMPLQDKAVYVADDPTAPHHPPKNKGHEVMIYLSWIIDNYDNLPDVAIFMHAHQLAWHNDDMLGNDAHLLVTRLSRQRVWREGFVNMRCSWYPGCPDWMHPGETEQNDYKQEEVVLAKSWSELFPLDEVPSVLAQPCCAQFALSRERIQAKPYAQYVWYRDWLFNTKLPDYISGRIWEYVWQFVFTGENIYCPKEHVCFCDQFGTCFGGEEAYSDFTVLRNELGDRERDLREWEEKKKARQEAEEKGELDKLEKLETPEEGKDEEFRKEIDRLRPIVDNLKREAEIRGQDPKNRASEAGREWHEGDDF
;
A
#
# COMPACT_ATOMS: atom_id res chain seq x y z
N MET A 1 62.22 23.09 -7.07
CA MET A 1 61.65 21.76 -7.37
C MET A 1 61.37 20.89 -6.14
N THR A 2 61.82 21.25 -4.97
CA THR A 2 61.71 20.45 -3.71
C THR A 2 60.36 20.54 -2.97
N THR A 3 59.62 21.65 -3.09
CA THR A 3 58.37 21.88 -2.39
C THR A 3 57.17 21.10 -2.95
N ARG A 4 57.11 20.95 -4.29
CA ARG A 4 56.01 20.20 -4.97
C ARG A 4 56.03 18.68 -4.64
N ARG A 5 57.23 18.10 -4.54
CA ARG A 5 57.35 16.67 -4.14
C ARG A 5 56.91 16.40 -2.71
N LYS A 6 57.21 17.31 -1.78
CA LYS A 6 56.78 17.17 -0.38
C LYS A 6 55.26 17.28 -0.22
N VAL A 7 54.59 18.14 -0.98
CA VAL A 7 53.13 18.29 -0.97
C VAL A 7 52.44 17.06 -1.55
N VAL A 8 52.93 16.50 -2.65
CA VAL A 8 52.39 15.25 -3.26
C VAL A 8 52.54 14.07 -2.31
N SER A 9 53.68 13.95 -1.61
CA SER A 9 53.90 12.89 -0.64
C SER A 9 52.99 13.03 0.60
N LEU A 10 52.70 14.24 1.03
CA LEU A 10 51.80 14.49 2.15
C LEU A 10 50.34 14.16 1.79
N LEU A 11 49.88 14.52 0.61
CA LEU A 11 48.55 14.18 0.08
C LEU A 11 48.38 12.67 -0.10
N ALA A 12 49.40 11.98 -0.61
CA ALA A 12 49.37 10.51 -0.71
C ALA A 12 49.31 9.85 0.67
N LEU A 13 50.02 10.36 1.67
CA LEU A 13 49.96 9.84 3.05
C LEU A 13 48.58 10.08 3.69
N CYS A 14 47.99 11.25 3.48
CA CYS A 14 46.62 11.54 3.97
C CYS A 14 45.56 10.62 3.31
N ALA A 15 45.71 10.38 2.00
CA ALA A 15 44.78 9.48 1.29
C ALA A 15 44.89 8.04 1.77
N THR A 16 46.11 7.52 2.01
CA THR A 16 46.28 6.17 2.58
C THR A 16 45.80 6.08 3.99
N LEU A 17 46.00 7.08 4.83
CA LEU A 17 45.45 7.10 6.19
C LEU A 17 43.91 7.12 6.18
N SER A 18 43.30 7.90 5.29
CA SER A 18 41.83 7.94 5.15
C SER A 18 41.25 6.60 4.72
N ILE A 19 41.93 5.90 3.80
CA ILE A 19 41.52 4.57 3.34
C ILE A 19 41.65 3.55 4.49
N VAL A 20 42.74 3.57 5.26
CA VAL A 20 42.95 2.69 6.41
C VAL A 20 41.89 2.96 7.50
N LEU A 21 41.60 4.21 7.80
CA LEU A 21 40.57 4.58 8.77
C LEU A 21 39.18 4.17 8.30
N PHE A 22 38.90 4.27 6.99
CA PHE A 22 37.63 3.80 6.42
C PHE A 22 37.47 2.27 6.54
N PHE A 23 38.51 1.51 6.24
CA PHE A 23 38.50 0.06 6.45
C PHE A 23 38.40 -0.34 7.93
N TYR A 24 39.07 0.39 8.82
CA TYR A 24 39.02 0.13 10.27
C TYR A 24 37.61 0.42 10.81
N SER A 25 36.98 1.52 10.46
CA SER A 25 35.60 1.83 10.85
C SER A 25 34.58 0.87 10.25
N SER A 26 34.88 0.28 9.07
CA SER A 26 34.03 -0.74 8.44
C SER A 26 34.14 -2.12 9.13
N ILE A 27 35.29 -2.43 9.75
CA ILE A 27 35.50 -3.66 10.52
C ILE A 27 34.80 -3.54 11.88
N ASP A 28 34.96 -2.39 12.56
CA ASP A 28 34.29 -2.13 13.84
C ASP A 28 32.75 -2.16 13.72
N SER A 29 32.21 -1.68 12.60
CA SER A 29 30.79 -1.76 12.34
C SER A 29 30.30 -3.20 12.14
N ARG A 30 31.10 -4.09 11.56
CA ARG A 30 30.74 -5.51 11.39
C ARG A 30 30.70 -6.27 12.73
N GLU A 31 31.64 -6.01 13.63
CA GLU A 31 31.63 -6.61 14.97
C GLU A 31 30.47 -6.08 15.82
N ALA A 32 30.11 -4.79 15.68
CA ALA A 32 28.93 -4.22 16.35
C ALA A 32 27.62 -4.87 15.85
N TRP A 33 27.54 -5.21 14.56
CA TRP A 33 26.37 -5.91 14.01
C TRP A 33 26.26 -7.37 14.47
N GLN A 34 27.38 -8.05 14.70
CA GLN A 34 27.37 -9.42 15.19
C GLN A 34 26.95 -9.52 16.67
N GLY A 35 27.16 -8.47 17.45
CA GLY A 35 26.71 -8.36 18.85
C GLY A 35 25.28 -7.83 19.04
N LEU A 36 24.62 -7.38 17.98
CA LEU A 36 23.30 -6.75 18.07
C LEU A 36 22.21 -7.64 18.66
N PRO A 37 22.13 -8.97 18.35
CA PRO A 37 21.16 -9.86 18.98
C PRO A 37 21.25 -9.92 20.50
N GLN A 38 22.47 -9.86 21.07
CA GLN A 38 22.67 -9.85 22.51
C GLN A 38 22.28 -8.50 23.15
N HIS A 39 22.50 -7.39 22.44
CA HIS A 39 22.15 -6.05 22.95
C HIS A 39 20.64 -5.74 22.96
N VAL A 40 19.87 -6.41 22.07
CA VAL A 40 18.41 -6.23 22.00
C VAL A 40 17.62 -7.34 22.71
N GLY A 41 18.27 -8.16 23.53
CA GLY A 41 17.61 -9.19 24.35
C GLY A 41 17.18 -10.45 23.58
N LEU A 42 17.61 -10.62 22.33
CA LEU A 42 17.32 -11.81 21.52
C LEU A 42 18.32 -12.95 21.73
N GLY A 43 19.40 -12.74 22.50
CA GLY A 43 20.45 -13.73 22.75
C GLY A 43 19.99 -14.96 23.52
N GLU A 44 18.89 -14.88 24.27
CA GLU A 44 18.32 -16.00 25.03
C GLU A 44 17.50 -16.96 24.17
N HIS A 45 17.14 -16.58 22.95
CA HIS A 45 16.35 -17.40 22.01
C HIS A 45 17.20 -18.13 20.97
N ILE A 46 18.49 -17.83 20.89
CA ILE A 46 19.45 -18.55 20.06
C ILE A 46 20.22 -19.47 21.01
N GLY A 47 19.84 -20.74 21.08
CA GLY A 47 20.49 -21.70 21.97
C GLY A 47 22.00 -21.78 21.75
N ASP A 48 22.76 -22.12 22.81
CA ASP A 48 24.22 -22.24 22.88
C ASP A 48 24.84 -23.25 21.89
N ASP A 49 24.04 -23.86 21.01
CA ASP A 49 24.47 -24.89 20.05
C ASP A 49 25.06 -24.35 18.74
N ALA A 50 25.14 -23.03 18.57
CA ALA A 50 25.76 -22.42 17.39
C ALA A 50 27.29 -22.21 17.59
N LYS A 51 28.02 -23.23 17.94
CA LYS A 51 29.48 -23.23 17.76
C LYS A 51 29.80 -23.38 16.27
N PRO A 52 30.62 -22.48 15.69
CA PRO A 52 31.07 -22.68 14.32
C PRO A 52 31.86 -24.03 14.21
N PRO A 53 31.65 -24.84 13.19
CA PRO A 53 32.35 -26.08 13.01
C PRO A 53 33.85 -25.78 12.85
N SER A 54 34.66 -26.50 13.62
CA SER A 54 36.11 -26.44 13.53
C SER A 54 36.55 -26.82 12.10
N THR A 55 37.49 -26.07 11.54
CA THR A 55 38.09 -26.27 10.23
C THR A 55 38.75 -27.62 10.13
N GLY A 56 38.01 -28.65 9.68
CA GLY A 56 38.53 -29.92 9.21
C GLY A 56 38.50 -29.90 7.69
N SER A 57 39.65 -30.06 7.06
CA SER A 57 39.81 -30.21 5.61
C SER A 57 39.14 -31.50 5.14
N GLY A 58 37.98 -31.41 4.56
CA GLY A 58 37.25 -32.51 3.93
C GLY A 58 36.41 -31.97 2.77
N GLY A 59 36.57 -32.60 1.61
CA GLY A 59 36.10 -32.15 0.31
C GLY A 59 34.63 -31.76 0.27
N VAL A 60 34.33 -30.69 -0.43
CA VAL A 60 32.99 -30.19 -0.71
C VAL A 60 32.28 -31.20 -1.61
N SER A 61 31.44 -32.03 -1.04
CA SER A 61 30.43 -32.75 -1.81
C SER A 61 29.25 -31.77 -2.00
N HIS A 62 28.92 -31.48 -3.24
CA HIS A 62 27.64 -30.78 -3.56
C HIS A 62 26.48 -31.67 -3.12
N GLY A 63 25.97 -31.42 -1.92
CA GLY A 63 24.74 -32.03 -1.42
C GLY A 63 23.57 -31.67 -2.35
N SER A 64 22.81 -32.66 -2.72
CA SER A 64 21.60 -32.52 -3.52
C SER A 64 20.59 -31.66 -2.76
N ALA A 65 19.81 -30.83 -3.49
CA ALA A 65 18.79 -29.94 -2.99
C ALA A 65 17.61 -30.62 -2.23
N LYS A 66 17.85 -31.77 -1.60
CA LYS A 66 16.88 -32.55 -0.83
C LYS A 66 17.32 -32.83 0.60
N ASP A 67 18.35 -32.16 1.09
CA ASP A 67 18.78 -32.32 2.47
C ASP A 67 17.87 -31.50 3.38
N PRO A 68 17.04 -32.09 4.26
CA PRO A 68 16.18 -31.39 5.19
C PRO A 68 16.95 -30.55 6.23
N ASP A 69 18.24 -30.78 6.41
CA ASP A 69 19.10 -30.01 7.30
C ASP A 69 19.75 -28.79 6.65
N TYR A 70 19.47 -28.51 5.37
CA TYR A 70 19.76 -27.18 4.81
C TYR A 70 18.78 -26.21 5.42
N ALA A 71 19.08 -25.73 6.60
CA ALA A 71 18.35 -24.70 7.26
C ALA A 71 18.15 -23.54 6.26
N ASN A 72 16.92 -23.32 5.84
CA ASN A 72 16.57 -22.16 5.06
C ASN A 72 16.79 -20.93 5.96
N TRP A 73 18.02 -20.41 5.95
CA TRP A 73 18.46 -19.30 6.80
C TRP A 73 17.74 -17.96 6.50
N ASN A 74 16.92 -17.94 5.45
CA ASN A 74 15.97 -16.88 5.15
C ASN A 74 14.55 -17.47 5.09
N PRO A 75 13.97 -17.87 6.25
CA PRO A 75 12.64 -18.43 6.26
C PRO A 75 11.63 -17.34 5.85
N LYS A 76 11.05 -17.51 4.65
CA LYS A 76 9.95 -16.64 4.22
C LYS A 76 8.69 -17.01 4.99
N PRO A 77 7.87 -16.02 5.38
CA PRO A 77 6.57 -16.29 5.98
C PRO A 77 5.72 -17.18 5.08
N ASN A 78 4.90 -18.01 5.70
CA ASN A 78 3.99 -18.86 4.98
C ASN A 78 2.75 -18.04 4.56
N TYR A 79 2.77 -17.50 3.34
CA TYR A 79 1.68 -16.71 2.77
C TYR A 79 0.53 -17.57 2.22
N LYS A 80 0.23 -18.71 2.85
CA LYS A 80 -0.92 -19.52 2.45
C LYS A 80 -2.22 -18.75 2.66
N LYS A 81 -3.22 -19.09 1.86
CA LYS A 81 -4.59 -18.63 2.08
C LYS A 81 -5.10 -19.19 3.41
N GLY A 82 -5.87 -18.39 4.13
CA GLY A 82 -6.50 -18.81 5.37
C GLY A 82 -7.58 -19.88 5.12
N SER A 83 -7.80 -20.74 6.09
CA SER A 83 -8.94 -21.66 6.06
C SER A 83 -10.23 -20.91 6.39
N PRO A 84 -11.32 -21.11 5.64
CA PRO A 84 -12.59 -20.49 5.96
C PRO A 84 -13.01 -20.80 7.39
N MET A 85 -13.57 -19.81 8.10
CA MET A 85 -14.22 -20.02 9.38
C MET A 85 -15.55 -20.77 9.17
N PRO A 86 -16.08 -21.44 10.19
CA PRO A 86 -17.39 -22.09 10.09
C PRO A 86 -18.47 -21.11 9.62
N PRO A 87 -19.47 -21.55 8.85
CA PRO A 87 -20.60 -20.74 8.44
C PRO A 87 -21.26 -20.02 9.64
N GLY A 88 -21.58 -18.73 9.46
CA GLY A 88 -22.17 -17.92 10.53
C GLY A 88 -21.16 -17.37 11.56
N HIS A 89 -19.85 -17.55 11.35
CA HIS A 89 -18.85 -16.94 12.21
C HIS A 89 -18.91 -15.41 12.14
N ASN A 90 -19.02 -14.80 13.33
CA ASN A 90 -19.06 -13.34 13.43
C ASN A 90 -17.62 -12.80 13.55
N TYR A 91 -17.04 -12.35 12.45
CA TYR A 91 -15.68 -11.81 12.41
C TYR A 91 -15.58 -10.52 13.24
N THR A 92 -14.68 -10.52 14.21
CA THR A 92 -14.28 -9.27 14.88
C THR A 92 -13.44 -8.42 13.94
N SER A 93 -13.67 -7.10 13.90
CA SER A 93 -12.88 -6.22 13.06
C SER A 93 -12.62 -4.88 13.72
N THR A 94 -11.39 -4.36 13.61
CA THR A 94 -11.00 -3.04 14.07
C THR A 94 -10.57 -2.18 12.90
N LEU A 95 -11.12 -0.98 12.80
CA LEU A 95 -10.73 0.06 11.85
C LEU A 95 -9.60 0.88 12.45
N VAL A 96 -8.39 0.76 11.91
CA VAL A 96 -7.20 1.51 12.30
C VAL A 96 -7.11 2.76 11.46
N VAL A 97 -7.25 3.91 12.10
CA VAL A 97 -7.33 5.21 11.43
C VAL A 97 -6.11 6.05 11.75
N ALA A 98 -5.43 6.48 10.70
CA ALA A 98 -4.38 7.47 10.79
C ALA A 98 -4.95 8.86 10.50
N LYS A 99 -4.82 9.79 11.45
CA LYS A 99 -5.29 11.18 11.29
C LYS A 99 -4.30 12.18 11.84
N THR A 100 -4.41 13.42 11.38
CA THR A 100 -3.86 14.60 12.03
C THR A 100 -4.89 15.22 12.97
N LYS A 101 -4.43 16.15 13.83
CA LYS A 101 -5.30 16.83 14.81
C LYS A 101 -6.48 17.54 14.16
N ASP A 102 -6.26 18.17 13.02
CA ASP A 102 -7.23 19.02 12.35
C ASP A 102 -8.25 18.24 11.48
N GLU A 103 -8.01 16.96 11.24
CA GLU A 103 -8.91 16.12 10.45
C GLU A 103 -10.14 15.71 11.26
N ASN A 104 -11.33 15.95 10.70
CA ASN A 104 -12.61 15.55 11.30
C ASN A 104 -12.98 14.12 10.91
N ILE A 105 -13.34 13.31 11.90
CA ILE A 105 -13.78 11.93 11.74
C ILE A 105 -15.17 11.64 12.33
N ASP A 106 -15.97 12.66 12.66
CA ASP A 106 -17.31 12.52 13.26
C ASP A 106 -18.21 11.63 12.40
N TRP A 107 -18.02 11.66 11.07
CA TRP A 107 -18.71 10.80 10.12
C TRP A 107 -18.56 9.30 10.42
N MET A 108 -17.45 8.89 11.06
CA MET A 108 -17.23 7.48 11.42
C MET A 108 -18.18 7.03 12.52
N ASP A 109 -18.48 7.90 13.48
CA ASP A 109 -19.42 7.60 14.55
C ASP A 109 -20.87 7.70 14.07
N GLU A 110 -21.14 8.64 13.18
CA GLU A 110 -22.46 8.82 12.58
C GLU A 110 -22.86 7.64 11.67
N LYS A 111 -21.95 7.21 10.79
CA LYS A 111 -22.21 6.20 9.75
C LYS A 111 -21.85 4.76 10.17
N MET A 112 -20.90 4.60 11.07
CA MET A 112 -20.38 3.29 11.52
C MET A 112 -20.31 3.20 13.05
N PRO A 113 -21.41 3.42 13.78
CA PRO A 113 -21.39 3.46 15.25
C PRO A 113 -20.98 2.12 15.89
N LEU A 114 -21.19 1.00 15.21
CA LEU A 114 -20.87 -0.34 15.71
C LEU A 114 -19.49 -0.87 15.28
N GLN A 115 -18.79 -0.14 14.41
CA GLN A 115 -17.43 -0.51 14.00
C GLN A 115 -16.45 -0.13 15.10
N ASP A 116 -15.69 -1.12 15.59
CA ASP A 116 -14.57 -0.86 16.49
C ASP A 116 -13.49 -0.05 15.78
N LYS A 117 -12.94 0.97 16.44
CA LYS A 117 -12.03 1.96 15.87
C LYS A 117 -10.83 2.18 16.77
N ALA A 118 -9.64 2.15 16.20
CA ALA A 118 -8.39 2.56 16.80
C ALA A 118 -7.87 3.81 16.08
N VAL A 119 -8.18 4.99 16.63
CA VAL A 119 -7.83 6.28 16.03
C VAL A 119 -6.53 6.79 16.60
N TYR A 120 -5.52 6.93 15.76
CA TYR A 120 -4.21 7.47 16.12
C TYR A 120 -4.04 8.89 15.56
N VAL A 121 -3.58 9.81 16.40
CA VAL A 121 -3.33 11.21 16.02
C VAL A 121 -1.83 11.41 15.81
N ALA A 122 -1.41 11.62 14.56
CA ALA A 122 -0.01 11.66 14.15
C ALA A 122 0.80 12.78 14.79
N ASP A 123 0.19 13.94 15.01
CA ASP A 123 0.79 15.21 15.40
C ASP A 123 0.35 15.71 16.80
N ASP A 124 -0.31 14.85 17.59
CA ASP A 124 -0.66 15.14 18.98
C ASP A 124 -0.11 14.05 19.93
N PRO A 125 1.06 14.27 20.53
CA PRO A 125 1.65 13.31 21.48
C PRO A 125 0.89 13.22 22.80
N THR A 126 -0.15 14.04 23.01
CA THR A 126 -1.03 13.99 24.19
C THR A 126 -2.31 13.20 23.93
N ALA A 127 -2.57 12.82 22.67
CA ALA A 127 -3.71 11.99 22.33
C ALA A 127 -3.63 10.60 22.99
N PRO A 128 -4.76 9.96 23.33
CA PRO A 128 -4.77 8.62 23.92
C PRO A 128 -4.02 7.58 23.07
N HIS A 129 -4.12 7.68 21.74
CA HIS A 129 -3.36 6.89 20.80
C HIS A 129 -2.60 7.82 19.86
N HIS A 130 -1.30 7.71 19.87
CA HIS A 130 -0.41 8.47 18.99
C HIS A 130 0.81 7.61 18.62
N PRO A 131 1.42 7.82 17.46
CA PRO A 131 2.67 7.14 17.13
C PRO A 131 3.83 7.71 17.96
N PRO A 132 4.90 6.95 18.17
CA PRO A 132 6.07 7.43 18.91
C PRO A 132 6.81 8.57 18.19
N LYS A 133 6.55 8.76 16.90
CA LYS A 133 7.09 9.84 16.07
C LYS A 133 6.16 10.06 14.89
N ASN A 134 5.85 11.33 14.56
CA ASN A 134 5.19 11.65 13.30
C ASN A 134 6.20 11.53 12.16
N LYS A 135 6.17 10.39 11.44
CA LYS A 135 7.10 10.06 10.36
C LYS A 135 6.54 8.99 9.43
N GLY A 136 6.68 9.21 8.11
CA GLY A 136 6.23 8.26 7.11
C GLY A 136 4.71 8.25 6.93
N HIS A 137 4.04 9.38 7.15
CA HIS A 137 2.60 9.51 7.08
C HIS A 137 1.89 8.46 7.97
N GLU A 138 0.95 7.70 7.42
CA GLU A 138 0.19 6.65 8.10
C GLU A 138 1.05 5.44 8.54
N VAL A 139 2.20 5.24 7.92
CA VAL A 139 3.04 4.03 8.11
C VAL A 139 3.48 3.85 9.56
N MET A 140 3.92 4.92 10.22
CA MET A 140 4.32 4.86 11.63
C MET A 140 3.15 4.45 12.52
N ILE A 141 1.94 4.92 12.20
CA ILE A 141 0.71 4.58 12.91
C ILE A 141 0.37 3.11 12.70
N TYR A 142 0.35 2.63 11.46
CA TYR A 142 0.00 1.25 11.13
C TYR A 142 0.95 0.25 11.78
N LEU A 143 2.25 0.50 11.69
CA LEU A 143 3.26 -0.35 12.36
C LEU A 143 3.15 -0.28 13.88
N SER A 144 2.90 0.89 14.46
CA SER A 144 2.72 1.01 15.90
C SER A 144 1.49 0.27 16.38
N TRP A 145 0.35 0.40 15.69
CA TRP A 145 -0.84 -0.36 16.05
C TRP A 145 -0.63 -1.88 15.98
N ILE A 146 0.04 -2.37 14.93
CA ILE A 146 0.37 -3.80 14.81
C ILE A 146 1.25 -4.26 15.98
N ILE A 147 2.28 -3.48 16.32
CA ILE A 147 3.20 -3.79 17.40
C ILE A 147 2.48 -3.79 18.76
N ASP A 148 1.66 -2.78 19.01
CA ASP A 148 0.96 -2.59 20.28
C ASP A 148 -0.13 -3.65 20.54
N ASN A 149 -0.69 -4.23 19.45
CA ASN A 149 -1.79 -5.17 19.51
C ASN A 149 -1.42 -6.60 19.04
N TYR A 150 -0.14 -6.90 18.82
CA TYR A 150 0.31 -8.14 18.18
C TYR A 150 -0.22 -9.42 18.84
N ASP A 151 -0.35 -9.43 20.16
CA ASP A 151 -0.87 -10.57 20.93
C ASP A 151 -2.38 -10.56 21.12
N ASN A 152 -3.06 -9.47 20.73
CA ASN A 152 -4.50 -9.28 20.91
C ASN A 152 -5.20 -8.69 19.66
N LEU A 153 -4.93 -9.29 18.52
CA LEU A 153 -5.47 -8.83 17.23
C LEU A 153 -6.94 -9.27 17.05
N PRO A 154 -7.80 -8.45 16.43
CA PRO A 154 -9.10 -8.88 15.91
C PRO A 154 -8.91 -9.91 14.79
N ASP A 155 -10.01 -10.56 14.35
CA ASP A 155 -9.95 -11.43 13.18
C ASP A 155 -9.50 -10.66 11.93
N VAL A 156 -9.98 -9.42 11.78
CA VAL A 156 -9.67 -8.52 10.65
C VAL A 156 -9.27 -7.15 11.15
N ALA A 157 -8.12 -6.65 10.71
CA ALA A 157 -7.69 -5.27 10.88
C ALA A 157 -7.81 -4.51 9.55
N ILE A 158 -8.46 -3.35 9.55
CA ILE A 158 -8.68 -2.50 8.38
C ILE A 158 -7.89 -1.21 8.58
N PHE A 159 -6.97 -0.90 7.67
CA PHE A 159 -6.10 0.27 7.75
C PHE A 159 -6.54 1.32 6.73
N MET A 160 -6.90 2.50 7.21
CA MET A 160 -7.46 3.56 6.35
C MET A 160 -7.07 4.97 6.79
N HIS A 161 -7.17 5.89 5.85
CA HIS A 161 -7.08 7.33 6.10
C HIS A 161 -8.34 7.86 6.79
N ALA A 162 -8.25 9.10 7.31
CA ALA A 162 -9.34 9.75 8.04
C ALA A 162 -10.47 10.30 7.13
N HIS A 163 -10.19 10.55 5.86
CA HIS A 163 -11.13 11.22 4.96
C HIS A 163 -12.29 10.32 4.55
N GLN A 164 -13.52 10.78 4.76
CA GLN A 164 -14.70 10.06 4.28
C GLN A 164 -14.74 10.02 2.75
N LEU A 165 -14.66 11.19 2.11
CA LEU A 165 -14.72 11.31 0.66
C LEU A 165 -13.35 11.71 0.13
N ALA A 166 -12.72 10.83 -0.62
CA ALA A 166 -11.42 11.08 -1.21
C ALA A 166 -11.21 10.22 -2.46
N TRP A 167 -10.47 10.75 -3.43
CA TRP A 167 -10.20 10.07 -4.70
C TRP A 167 -9.49 8.70 -4.52
N HIS A 168 -8.74 8.54 -3.44
CA HIS A 168 -8.07 7.29 -3.11
C HIS A 168 -8.99 6.21 -2.53
N ASN A 169 -10.19 6.58 -2.10
CA ASN A 169 -11.26 5.62 -1.89
C ASN A 169 -11.85 5.28 -3.27
N ASP A 170 -12.07 4.04 -3.56
CA ASP A 170 -12.44 3.59 -4.90
C ASP A 170 -13.71 4.30 -5.45
N ASP A 171 -13.64 4.79 -6.69
CA ASP A 171 -14.73 5.53 -7.34
C ASP A 171 -15.97 4.67 -7.63
N MET A 172 -15.79 3.37 -7.82
CA MET A 172 -16.91 2.42 -7.93
C MET A 172 -17.79 2.43 -6.68
N LEU A 173 -17.21 2.71 -5.52
CA LEU A 173 -17.89 2.88 -4.22
C LEU A 173 -18.12 4.36 -3.87
N GLY A 174 -18.17 5.25 -4.88
CA GLY A 174 -18.47 6.65 -4.71
C GLY A 174 -17.37 7.44 -3.99
N ASN A 175 -16.14 6.97 -3.99
CA ASN A 175 -15.02 7.54 -3.22
C ASN A 175 -15.32 7.64 -1.71
N ASP A 176 -16.26 6.84 -1.18
CA ASP A 176 -16.72 6.90 0.21
C ASP A 176 -16.13 5.77 1.07
N ALA A 177 -15.27 6.14 2.01
CA ALA A 177 -14.66 5.24 2.98
C ALA A 177 -15.68 4.43 3.79
N HIS A 178 -16.86 5.00 4.09
CA HIS A 178 -17.93 4.29 4.74
C HIS A 178 -18.39 3.07 3.94
N LEU A 179 -18.56 3.20 2.61
CA LEU A 179 -18.95 2.11 1.74
C LEU A 179 -17.84 1.05 1.61
N LEU A 180 -16.57 1.48 1.56
CA LEU A 180 -15.43 0.55 1.58
C LEU A 180 -15.45 -0.31 2.84
N VAL A 181 -15.62 0.27 4.02
CA VAL A 181 -15.59 -0.47 5.29
C VAL A 181 -16.81 -1.35 5.46
N THR A 182 -18.01 -0.83 5.17
CA THR A 182 -19.26 -1.56 5.44
C THR A 182 -19.55 -2.68 4.44
N ARG A 183 -19.10 -2.54 3.18
CA ARG A 183 -19.28 -3.57 2.14
C ARG A 183 -18.14 -4.59 2.10
N LEU A 184 -17.03 -4.35 2.81
CA LEU A 184 -15.88 -5.25 2.84
C LEU A 184 -16.29 -6.65 3.34
N SER A 185 -16.05 -7.67 2.53
CA SER A 185 -16.18 -9.07 2.95
C SER A 185 -15.04 -9.45 3.89
N ARG A 186 -15.35 -9.61 5.20
CA ARG A 186 -14.40 -10.08 6.21
C ARG A 186 -13.93 -11.50 5.91
N GLN A 187 -14.81 -12.32 5.33
CA GLN A 187 -14.51 -13.70 4.87
C GLN A 187 -13.41 -13.68 3.80
N ARG A 188 -13.49 -12.76 2.82
CA ARG A 188 -12.43 -12.61 1.83
C ARG A 188 -11.12 -12.18 2.46
N VAL A 189 -11.13 -11.18 3.36
CA VAL A 189 -9.91 -10.76 4.08
C VAL A 189 -9.29 -11.92 4.83
N TRP A 190 -10.10 -12.68 5.54
CA TRP A 190 -9.65 -13.85 6.28
C TRP A 190 -9.02 -14.90 5.35
N ARG A 191 -9.66 -15.20 4.24
CA ARG A 191 -9.23 -16.18 3.26
C ARG A 191 -7.95 -15.76 2.53
N GLU A 192 -7.90 -14.53 2.01
CA GLU A 192 -6.75 -14.04 1.26
C GLU A 192 -5.60 -13.58 2.18
N GLY A 193 -5.91 -13.24 3.43
CA GLY A 193 -4.96 -12.75 4.42
C GLY A 193 -4.60 -11.27 4.27
N PHE A 194 -4.45 -10.78 3.05
CA PHE A 194 -4.24 -9.39 2.67
C PHE A 194 -5.15 -9.03 1.52
N VAL A 195 -5.82 -7.90 1.60
CA VAL A 195 -6.54 -7.28 0.48
C VAL A 195 -6.30 -5.79 0.45
N ASN A 196 -6.04 -5.24 -0.72
CA ASN A 196 -6.05 -3.79 -0.90
C ASN A 196 -7.50 -3.31 -0.87
N MET A 197 -7.77 -2.16 -0.22
CA MET A 197 -9.13 -1.60 -0.16
C MET A 197 -9.57 -0.97 -1.48
N ARG A 198 -8.63 -0.68 -2.38
CA ARG A 198 -8.88 -0.21 -3.73
C ARG A 198 -8.81 -1.36 -4.72
N CYS A 199 -9.84 -1.51 -5.56
CA CYS A 199 -9.88 -2.51 -6.63
C CYS A 199 -9.41 -1.96 -7.97
N SER A 200 -9.62 -0.67 -8.23
CA SER A 200 -9.20 -0.02 -9.46
C SER A 200 -7.67 -0.02 -9.58
N TRP A 201 -7.18 -0.51 -10.71
CA TRP A 201 -5.75 -0.67 -10.94
C TRP A 201 -4.98 0.65 -11.04
N TYR A 202 -5.61 1.67 -11.62
CA TYR A 202 -4.93 2.97 -11.78
C TYR A 202 -5.19 3.90 -10.57
N PRO A 203 -4.15 4.55 -10.03
CA PRO A 203 -2.71 4.30 -10.29
C PRO A 203 -2.19 3.09 -9.49
N GLY A 204 -1.14 2.40 -10.00
CA GLY A 204 -0.43 1.39 -9.22
C GLY A 204 -0.25 0.02 -9.87
N CYS A 205 -1.08 -0.36 -10.83
CA CYS A 205 -1.08 -1.67 -11.50
C CYS A 205 -1.07 -1.55 -13.03
N PRO A 206 -0.54 -2.54 -13.75
CA PRO A 206 0.23 -3.71 -13.27
C PRO A 206 1.74 -3.46 -13.25
N ASP A 207 2.22 -2.36 -13.80
CA ASP A 207 3.61 -1.96 -13.99
C ASP A 207 3.75 -0.51 -13.53
N TRP A 208 4.33 -0.29 -12.33
CA TRP A 208 4.24 1.04 -11.74
C TRP A 208 5.57 1.61 -11.27
N MET A 209 6.20 1.03 -10.25
CA MET A 209 7.46 1.50 -9.67
C MET A 209 8.61 0.61 -10.14
N HIS A 210 9.73 1.23 -10.51
CA HIS A 210 10.92 0.55 -11.03
C HIS A 210 12.11 0.81 -10.09
N PRO A 211 12.31 0.00 -9.05
CA PRO A 211 13.47 0.12 -8.18
C PRO A 211 14.78 0.07 -8.98
N GLY A 212 15.62 1.08 -8.81
CA GLY A 212 16.86 1.22 -9.59
C GLY A 212 16.81 2.29 -10.69
N GLU A 213 15.62 2.90 -10.91
CA GLU A 213 15.51 4.10 -11.74
C GLU A 213 16.41 5.21 -11.19
N THR A 214 17.07 5.96 -12.08
CA THR A 214 18.00 7.04 -11.74
C THR A 214 17.52 8.41 -12.18
N GLU A 215 16.57 8.47 -13.10
CA GLU A 215 15.97 9.72 -13.55
C GLU A 215 14.83 10.13 -12.64
N GLN A 216 14.87 11.36 -12.16
CA GLN A 216 13.83 11.87 -11.26
C GLN A 216 12.54 12.13 -12.06
N ASN A 217 11.44 11.61 -11.53
CA ASN A 217 10.09 11.84 -12.03
C ASN A 217 9.28 12.60 -10.97
N ASP A 218 8.66 13.72 -11.36
CA ASP A 218 7.90 14.56 -10.42
C ASP A 218 6.70 13.84 -9.80
N TYR A 219 6.14 12.86 -10.49
CA TYR A 219 5.01 12.06 -10.01
C TYR A 219 5.43 10.85 -9.16
N LYS A 220 6.70 10.38 -9.32
CA LYS A 220 7.25 9.21 -8.64
C LYS A 220 8.61 9.54 -8.01
N GLN A 221 8.64 10.57 -7.17
CA GLN A 221 9.87 11.10 -6.58
C GLN A 221 10.61 10.08 -5.71
N GLU A 222 9.89 9.11 -5.15
CA GLU A 222 10.42 8.01 -4.34
C GLU A 222 11.16 6.95 -5.16
N GLU A 223 10.93 6.84 -6.45
CA GLU A 223 11.45 5.76 -7.31
C GLU A 223 12.98 5.70 -7.32
N VAL A 224 13.64 6.86 -7.39
CA VAL A 224 15.12 6.97 -7.41
C VAL A 224 15.80 6.52 -6.11
N VAL A 225 15.09 6.45 -5.02
CA VAL A 225 15.60 5.98 -3.71
C VAL A 225 15.05 4.62 -3.31
N LEU A 226 14.17 4.03 -4.13
CA LEU A 226 13.42 2.83 -3.79
C LEU A 226 14.32 1.59 -3.69
N ALA A 227 15.29 1.41 -4.62
CA ALA A 227 16.23 0.27 -4.56
C ALA A 227 17.06 0.27 -3.28
N LYS A 228 17.54 1.44 -2.86
CA LYS A 228 18.29 1.58 -1.61
C LYS A 228 17.40 1.28 -0.40
N SER A 229 16.21 1.86 -0.37
CA SER A 229 15.25 1.66 0.72
C SER A 229 14.80 0.19 0.81
N TRP A 230 14.63 -0.47 -0.33
CA TRP A 230 14.36 -1.91 -0.38
C TRP A 230 15.47 -2.72 0.29
N SER A 231 16.73 -2.46 -0.08
CA SER A 231 17.88 -3.18 0.49
C SER A 231 18.05 -2.94 2.00
N GLU A 232 17.57 -1.79 2.50
CA GLU A 232 17.56 -1.48 3.93
C GLU A 232 16.41 -2.18 4.66
N LEU A 233 15.22 -2.26 4.05
CA LEU A 233 14.02 -2.88 4.63
C LEU A 233 14.05 -4.41 4.53
N PHE A 234 14.54 -4.93 3.40
CA PHE A 234 14.54 -6.35 3.03
C PHE A 234 15.94 -6.83 2.64
N PRO A 235 16.90 -6.84 3.58
CA PRO A 235 18.31 -7.09 3.27
C PRO A 235 18.62 -8.51 2.75
N LEU A 236 17.65 -9.43 2.85
CA LEU A 236 17.76 -10.81 2.39
C LEU A 236 17.00 -11.07 1.08
N ASP A 237 16.35 -10.04 0.54
CA ASP A 237 15.56 -10.13 -0.68
C ASP A 237 16.22 -9.31 -1.80
N GLU A 238 16.26 -9.88 -3.00
CA GLU A 238 16.75 -9.16 -4.18
C GLU A 238 15.86 -7.95 -4.48
N VAL A 239 16.47 -6.87 -4.98
CA VAL A 239 15.72 -5.70 -5.42
C VAL A 239 14.89 -6.08 -6.64
N PRO A 240 13.57 -5.98 -6.60
CA PRO A 240 12.72 -6.34 -7.73
C PRO A 240 12.83 -5.31 -8.85
N SER A 241 12.59 -5.75 -10.08
CA SER A 241 12.54 -4.83 -11.24
C SER A 241 11.28 -3.98 -11.27
N VAL A 242 10.17 -4.49 -10.70
CA VAL A 242 8.88 -3.80 -10.66
C VAL A 242 8.23 -4.02 -9.30
N LEU A 243 7.61 -2.96 -8.77
CA LEU A 243 6.68 -3.04 -7.65
C LEU A 243 5.34 -2.45 -8.09
N ALA A 244 4.26 -3.19 -7.89
CA ALA A 244 2.93 -2.77 -8.29
C ALA A 244 1.84 -3.30 -7.36
N GLN A 245 0.93 -2.42 -6.98
CA GLN A 245 -0.37 -2.72 -6.37
C GLN A 245 -1.30 -1.52 -6.59
N PRO A 246 -2.63 -1.67 -6.47
CA PRO A 246 -3.50 -0.51 -6.40
C PRO A 246 -3.04 0.43 -5.29
N CYS A 247 -2.99 1.73 -5.55
CA CYS A 247 -2.36 2.72 -4.68
C CYS A 247 -2.96 2.83 -3.28
N CYS A 248 -2.37 3.73 -2.57
CA CYS A 248 -3.00 4.58 -1.55
C CYS A 248 -3.00 4.00 -0.13
N ALA A 249 -2.15 2.99 0.15
CA ALA A 249 -1.84 2.48 1.50
C ALA A 249 -3.08 2.20 2.38
N GLN A 250 -4.22 1.82 1.75
CA GLN A 250 -5.42 1.37 2.44
C GLN A 250 -5.62 -0.12 2.18
N PHE A 251 -5.63 -0.92 3.23
CA PHE A 251 -5.69 -2.38 3.11
C PHE A 251 -6.32 -3.02 4.34
N ALA A 252 -6.73 -4.28 4.20
CA ALA A 252 -7.19 -5.08 5.32
C ALA A 252 -6.38 -6.38 5.44
N LEU A 253 -6.18 -6.81 6.69
CA LEU A 253 -5.37 -7.97 7.06
C LEU A 253 -6.14 -8.92 7.96
N SER A 254 -5.94 -10.21 7.77
CA SER A 254 -6.33 -11.19 8.77
C SER A 254 -5.29 -11.24 9.90
N ARG A 255 -5.73 -11.64 11.11
CA ARG A 255 -4.87 -11.90 12.26
C ARG A 255 -3.74 -12.88 11.90
N GLU A 256 -4.09 -13.98 11.26
CA GLU A 256 -3.10 -14.99 10.83
C GLU A 256 -2.04 -14.40 9.91
N ARG A 257 -2.41 -13.46 9.02
CA ARG A 257 -1.48 -12.82 8.12
C ARG A 257 -0.50 -11.90 8.85
N ILE A 258 -0.98 -11.15 9.84
CA ILE A 258 -0.11 -10.34 10.68
C ILE A 258 0.84 -11.25 11.47
N GLN A 259 0.34 -12.30 12.11
CA GLN A 259 1.12 -13.23 12.93
C GLN A 259 2.01 -14.19 12.12
N ALA A 260 1.85 -14.24 10.78
CA ALA A 260 2.78 -14.97 9.91
C ALA A 260 4.19 -14.36 9.92
N LYS A 261 4.33 -13.10 10.34
CA LYS A 261 5.63 -12.44 10.57
C LYS A 261 5.88 -12.31 12.07
N PRO A 262 7.14 -12.52 12.53
CA PRO A 262 7.48 -12.31 13.92
C PRO A 262 7.37 -10.84 14.33
N TYR A 263 6.98 -10.60 15.57
CA TYR A 263 6.91 -9.28 16.19
C TYR A 263 8.14 -8.40 15.91
N ALA A 264 9.33 -8.96 16.05
CA ALA A 264 10.60 -8.25 15.85
C ALA A 264 10.76 -7.68 14.44
N GLN A 265 10.10 -8.26 13.43
CA GLN A 265 10.17 -7.75 12.06
C GLN A 265 9.36 -6.46 11.89
N TYR A 266 8.23 -6.31 12.58
CA TYR A 266 7.49 -5.04 12.60
C TYR A 266 8.26 -3.95 13.35
N VAL A 267 8.95 -4.31 14.43
CA VAL A 267 9.86 -3.38 15.14
C VAL A 267 10.98 -2.94 14.20
N TRP A 268 11.60 -3.85 13.43
CA TRP A 268 12.61 -3.52 12.42
C TRP A 268 12.10 -2.51 11.39
N TYR A 269 10.91 -2.72 10.84
CA TYR A 269 10.29 -1.80 9.89
C TYR A 269 10.05 -0.40 10.50
N ARG A 270 9.57 -0.36 11.73
CA ARG A 270 9.36 0.91 12.45
C ARG A 270 10.68 1.60 12.75
N ASP A 271 11.71 0.87 13.13
CA ASP A 271 13.04 1.40 13.37
C ASP A 271 13.69 1.98 12.12
N TRP A 272 13.42 1.39 10.95
CA TRP A 272 13.82 2.00 9.68
C TRP A 272 13.23 3.39 9.50
N LEU A 273 11.94 3.59 9.81
CA LEU A 273 11.31 4.91 9.77
C LEU A 273 11.94 5.89 10.76
N PHE A 274 12.32 5.44 11.95
CA PHE A 274 13.01 6.28 12.92
C PHE A 274 14.36 6.78 12.43
N ASN A 275 15.10 5.93 11.75
CA ASN A 275 16.50 6.14 11.42
C ASN A 275 16.71 6.72 10.00
N THR A 276 15.76 6.52 9.09
CA THR A 276 15.89 7.04 7.72
C THR A 276 15.99 8.56 7.69
N LYS A 277 16.92 9.06 6.85
CA LYS A 277 17.09 10.51 6.59
C LYS A 277 16.18 11.03 5.48
N LEU A 278 15.42 10.15 4.85
CA LEU A 278 14.48 10.55 3.83
C LEU A 278 13.42 11.50 4.39
N PRO A 279 12.94 12.48 3.61
CA PRO A 279 11.80 13.30 3.98
C PRO A 279 10.59 12.44 4.36
N ASP A 280 9.70 13.01 5.17
CA ASP A 280 8.51 12.34 5.66
C ASP A 280 7.68 11.74 4.51
N TYR A 281 7.30 12.58 3.55
CA TYR A 281 6.48 12.17 2.41
C TYR A 281 7.15 11.10 1.53
N ILE A 282 8.47 11.13 1.32
CA ILE A 282 9.18 10.10 0.55
C ILE A 282 9.16 8.76 1.29
N SER A 283 9.40 8.78 2.61
CA SER A 283 9.40 7.55 3.39
C SER A 283 7.99 6.90 3.44
N GLY A 284 6.91 7.69 3.48
CA GLY A 284 5.54 7.20 3.37
C GLY A 284 5.26 6.60 1.99
N ARG A 285 5.61 7.29 0.91
CA ARG A 285 5.39 6.84 -0.47
C ARG A 285 6.16 5.55 -0.82
N ILE A 286 7.34 5.33 -0.25
CA ILE A 286 8.04 4.05 -0.37
C ILE A 286 7.17 2.92 0.18
N TRP A 287 6.58 3.11 1.36
CA TRP A 287 5.75 2.10 2.01
C TRP A 287 4.46 1.81 1.25
N GLU A 288 3.92 2.77 0.53
CA GLU A 288 2.73 2.57 -0.30
C GLU A 288 2.89 1.40 -1.29
N TYR A 289 4.11 1.18 -1.82
CA TYR A 289 4.40 0.10 -2.78
C TYR A 289 5.24 -1.05 -2.21
N VAL A 290 5.33 -1.18 -0.89
CA VAL A 290 5.97 -2.34 -0.25
C VAL A 290 5.02 -3.13 0.67
N TRP A 291 3.86 -2.58 1.04
CA TRP A 291 2.90 -3.27 1.88
C TRP A 291 2.46 -4.63 1.32
N GLN A 292 2.21 -4.73 0.01
CA GLN A 292 1.86 -5.99 -0.64
C GLN A 292 2.98 -7.02 -0.46
N PHE A 293 4.24 -6.63 -0.64
CA PHE A 293 5.37 -7.53 -0.44
C PHE A 293 5.49 -7.98 1.03
N VAL A 294 5.30 -7.05 1.96
CA VAL A 294 5.31 -7.37 3.39
C VAL A 294 4.32 -8.46 3.73
N PHE A 295 3.12 -8.43 3.14
CA PHE A 295 2.03 -9.34 3.53
C PHE A 295 1.70 -10.44 2.53
N THR A 296 2.29 -10.45 1.34
CA THR A 296 2.07 -11.51 0.34
C THR A 296 3.37 -12.16 -0.16
N GLY A 297 4.50 -11.47 -0.03
CA GLY A 297 5.78 -11.86 -0.63
C GLY A 297 5.86 -11.59 -2.14
N GLU A 298 4.81 -10.98 -2.71
CA GLU A 298 4.71 -10.70 -4.14
C GLU A 298 5.11 -9.25 -4.43
N ASN A 299 5.97 -9.05 -5.42
CA ASN A 299 6.36 -7.72 -5.87
C ASN A 299 5.21 -7.02 -6.59
N ILE A 300 4.39 -7.79 -7.31
CA ILE A 300 3.22 -7.32 -8.07
C ILE A 300 1.99 -7.98 -7.48
N TYR A 301 1.11 -7.19 -6.91
CA TYR A 301 -0.19 -7.63 -6.38
C TYR A 301 -1.31 -6.85 -7.04
N CYS A 302 -1.76 -7.32 -8.18
CA CYS A 302 -2.79 -6.70 -9.00
C CYS A 302 -3.95 -7.68 -9.26
N PRO A 303 -4.82 -7.91 -8.27
CA PRO A 303 -5.99 -8.76 -8.44
C PRO A 303 -6.86 -8.24 -9.60
N LYS A 304 -7.50 -9.14 -10.35
CA LYS A 304 -8.44 -8.73 -11.40
C LYS A 304 -9.53 -7.85 -10.79
N GLU A 305 -9.75 -6.67 -11.38
CA GLU A 305 -10.67 -5.66 -10.84
C GLU A 305 -12.08 -6.21 -10.65
N HIS A 306 -12.65 -6.91 -11.65
CA HIS A 306 -13.99 -7.48 -11.54
C HIS A 306 -14.11 -8.48 -10.38
N VAL A 307 -13.09 -9.33 -10.16
CA VAL A 307 -13.06 -10.27 -9.03
C VAL A 307 -12.96 -9.51 -7.71
N CYS A 308 -12.15 -8.45 -7.67
CA CYS A 308 -12.02 -7.61 -6.48
C CYS A 308 -13.38 -6.95 -6.15
N PHE A 309 -14.01 -6.27 -7.08
CA PHE A 309 -15.31 -5.62 -6.85
C PHE A 309 -16.40 -6.62 -6.46
N CYS A 310 -16.41 -7.80 -7.08
CA CYS A 310 -17.40 -8.82 -6.81
C CYS A 310 -17.18 -9.48 -5.43
N ASP A 311 -16.04 -10.15 -5.24
CA ASP A 311 -15.78 -10.96 -4.05
C ASP A 311 -15.52 -10.13 -2.79
N GLN A 312 -14.96 -8.90 -2.93
CA GLN A 312 -14.64 -8.04 -1.80
C GLN A 312 -15.79 -7.12 -1.40
N PHE A 313 -16.49 -6.55 -2.38
CA PHE A 313 -17.49 -5.50 -2.12
C PHE A 313 -18.92 -5.84 -2.60
N GLY A 314 -19.10 -7.01 -3.19
CA GLY A 314 -20.42 -7.46 -3.65
C GLY A 314 -20.96 -6.72 -4.85
N THR A 315 -20.09 -6.30 -5.77
CA THR A 315 -20.47 -5.70 -7.05
C THR A 315 -20.02 -6.63 -8.18
N CYS A 316 -20.87 -7.58 -8.54
CA CYS A 316 -20.56 -8.70 -9.45
C CYS A 316 -21.12 -8.46 -10.84
N PHE A 317 -20.27 -8.20 -11.81
CA PHE A 317 -20.70 -7.96 -13.20
C PHE A 317 -21.01 -9.24 -13.99
N GLY A 318 -20.58 -10.40 -13.49
CA GLY A 318 -20.76 -11.69 -14.14
C GLY A 318 -19.55 -12.13 -14.96
N GLY A 319 -18.40 -11.52 -14.74
CA GLY A 319 -17.12 -11.86 -15.34
C GLY A 319 -16.40 -10.68 -15.97
N GLU A 320 -15.21 -10.95 -16.50
CA GLU A 320 -14.27 -9.95 -17.00
C GLU A 320 -14.81 -9.17 -18.20
N GLU A 321 -15.51 -9.87 -19.15
CA GLU A 321 -16.07 -9.24 -20.34
C GLU A 321 -17.17 -8.23 -19.98
N ALA A 322 -18.14 -8.62 -19.16
CA ALA A 322 -19.22 -7.73 -18.72
C ALA A 322 -18.71 -6.54 -17.90
N TYR A 323 -17.67 -6.75 -17.10
CA TYR A 323 -17.00 -5.65 -16.39
C TYR A 323 -16.28 -4.70 -17.35
N SER A 324 -15.62 -5.23 -18.38
CA SER A 324 -14.97 -4.43 -19.42
C SER A 324 -15.98 -3.56 -20.18
N ASP A 325 -17.11 -4.14 -20.60
CA ASP A 325 -18.18 -3.41 -21.29
C ASP A 325 -18.76 -2.28 -20.42
N PHE A 326 -19.01 -2.58 -19.14
CA PHE A 326 -19.43 -1.56 -18.18
C PHE A 326 -18.39 -0.45 -18.05
N THR A 327 -17.09 -0.79 -17.95
CA THR A 327 -16.00 0.17 -17.79
C THR A 327 -15.88 1.11 -18.99
N VAL A 328 -16.07 0.59 -20.21
CA VAL A 328 -16.10 1.41 -21.44
C VAL A 328 -17.22 2.45 -21.37
N LEU A 329 -18.44 2.04 -21.04
CA LEU A 329 -19.59 2.95 -20.93
C LEU A 329 -19.42 3.98 -19.78
N ARG A 330 -18.87 3.54 -18.65
CA ARG A 330 -18.60 4.42 -17.51
C ARG A 330 -17.54 5.47 -17.85
N ASN A 331 -16.48 5.08 -18.56
CA ASN A 331 -15.43 6.00 -18.97
C ASN A 331 -15.97 7.01 -20.00
N GLU A 332 -16.77 6.56 -20.97
CA GLU A 332 -17.44 7.46 -21.93
C GLU A 332 -18.32 8.48 -21.20
N LEU A 333 -19.11 8.05 -20.21
CA LEU A 333 -19.90 8.96 -19.38
C LEU A 333 -19.00 9.97 -18.63
N GLY A 334 -17.94 9.50 -17.98
CA GLY A 334 -16.99 10.36 -17.26
C GLY A 334 -16.29 11.38 -18.15
N ASP A 335 -15.97 11.00 -19.38
CA ASP A 335 -15.40 11.90 -20.40
C ASP A 335 -16.39 13.00 -20.77
N ARG A 336 -17.67 12.65 -21.04
CA ARG A 336 -18.71 13.66 -21.36
C ARG A 336 -18.97 14.59 -20.19
N GLU A 337 -18.98 14.09 -18.97
CA GLU A 337 -19.12 14.91 -17.76
C GLU A 337 -17.94 15.87 -17.55
N ARG A 338 -16.73 15.42 -17.85
CA ARG A 338 -15.53 16.28 -17.82
C ARG A 338 -15.61 17.35 -18.90
N ASP A 339 -15.91 16.97 -20.14
CA ASP A 339 -16.03 17.90 -21.26
C ASP A 339 -17.07 18.99 -20.97
N LEU A 340 -18.21 18.63 -20.38
CA LEU A 340 -19.24 19.58 -19.97
C LEU A 340 -18.74 20.55 -18.89
N ARG A 341 -18.06 20.04 -17.84
CA ARG A 341 -17.48 20.90 -16.79
C ARG A 341 -16.47 21.89 -17.36
N GLU A 342 -15.55 21.42 -18.21
CA GLU A 342 -14.55 22.29 -18.86
C GLU A 342 -15.21 23.37 -19.73
N TRP A 343 -16.27 23.01 -20.44
CA TRP A 343 -17.05 23.97 -21.23
C TRP A 343 -17.73 25.03 -20.33
N GLU A 344 -18.36 24.60 -19.24
CA GLU A 344 -19.03 25.47 -18.26
C GLU A 344 -18.03 26.41 -17.57
N GLU A 345 -16.84 25.91 -17.21
CA GLU A 345 -15.75 26.71 -16.62
C GLU A 345 -15.26 27.80 -17.61
N LYS A 346 -15.06 27.46 -18.88
CA LYS A 346 -14.68 28.44 -19.91
C LYS A 346 -15.75 29.50 -20.08
N LYS A 347 -17.01 29.11 -20.14
CA LYS A 347 -18.16 30.05 -20.24
C LYS A 347 -18.20 30.99 -19.03
N LYS A 348 -18.10 30.43 -17.83
CA LYS A 348 -18.11 31.21 -16.58
C LYS A 348 -16.94 32.19 -16.52
N ALA A 349 -15.71 31.75 -16.84
CA ALA A 349 -14.54 32.61 -16.83
C ALA A 349 -14.69 33.82 -17.79
N ARG A 350 -15.27 33.61 -18.97
CA ARG A 350 -15.57 34.68 -19.91
C ARG A 350 -16.63 35.68 -19.39
N GLN A 351 -17.73 35.16 -18.84
CA GLN A 351 -18.80 35.99 -18.25
C GLN A 351 -18.25 36.87 -17.12
N GLU A 352 -17.41 36.30 -16.24
CA GLU A 352 -16.80 37.05 -15.15
C GLU A 352 -15.83 38.15 -15.66
N ALA A 353 -15.09 37.91 -16.75
CA ALA A 353 -14.21 38.89 -17.35
C ALA A 353 -15.01 40.03 -18.05
N GLU A 354 -16.11 39.68 -18.70
CA GLU A 354 -17.04 40.65 -19.31
C GLU A 354 -17.68 41.58 -18.24
N GLU A 355 -18.21 40.98 -17.16
CA GLU A 355 -18.82 41.74 -16.06
C GLU A 355 -17.85 42.69 -15.35
N LYS A 356 -16.58 42.32 -15.28
CA LYS A 356 -15.49 43.15 -14.69
C LYS A 356 -14.88 44.13 -15.66
N GLY A 357 -15.22 44.08 -16.93
CA GLY A 357 -14.64 44.94 -17.99
C GLY A 357 -13.17 44.63 -18.27
N GLU A 358 -12.69 43.38 -17.99
CA GLU A 358 -11.30 42.94 -18.17
C GLU A 358 -11.04 42.56 -19.65
N LEU A 359 -11.01 43.53 -20.57
CA LEU A 359 -10.93 43.29 -22.01
C LEU A 359 -9.68 42.48 -22.42
N ASP A 360 -8.51 42.79 -21.83
CA ASP A 360 -7.24 42.10 -22.12
C ASP A 360 -7.26 40.60 -21.70
N LYS A 361 -8.06 40.28 -20.68
CA LYS A 361 -8.27 38.93 -20.22
C LYS A 361 -9.28 38.20 -21.09
N LEU A 362 -10.36 38.86 -21.43
CA LEU A 362 -11.41 38.33 -22.30
C LEU A 362 -10.85 37.90 -23.67
N GLU A 363 -9.92 38.68 -24.24
CA GLU A 363 -9.27 38.37 -25.51
C GLU A 363 -8.38 37.12 -25.47
N LYS A 364 -7.85 36.77 -24.28
CA LYS A 364 -7.01 35.59 -24.05
C LYS A 364 -7.81 34.34 -23.67
N LEU A 365 -9.05 34.48 -23.23
CA LEU A 365 -9.89 33.36 -22.84
C LEU A 365 -10.48 32.67 -24.08
N GLU A 366 -10.37 31.34 -24.09
CA GLU A 366 -11.01 30.53 -25.12
C GLU A 366 -12.53 30.72 -25.12
N THR A 367 -13.10 30.84 -26.30
CA THR A 367 -14.56 30.88 -26.45
C THR A 367 -15.10 29.47 -26.52
N PRO A 368 -15.96 29.04 -25.60
CA PRO A 368 -16.56 27.72 -25.68
C PRO A 368 -17.42 27.62 -26.94
N GLU A 369 -17.36 26.46 -27.62
CA GLU A 369 -18.13 26.22 -28.84
C GLU A 369 -19.64 26.21 -28.53
N GLU A 370 -20.40 26.96 -29.29
CA GLU A 370 -21.85 27.08 -29.10
C GLU A 370 -22.56 25.75 -29.43
N GLY A 371 -23.46 25.32 -28.52
CA GLY A 371 -24.26 24.10 -28.66
C GLY A 371 -23.56 22.83 -28.20
N LYS A 372 -22.25 22.85 -27.89
CA LYS A 372 -21.54 21.67 -27.38
C LYS A 372 -22.03 21.23 -26.02
N ASP A 373 -22.41 22.13 -25.13
CA ASP A 373 -23.00 21.80 -23.84
C ASP A 373 -24.31 21.01 -23.98
N GLU A 374 -25.15 21.33 -24.95
CA GLU A 374 -26.36 20.56 -25.24
C GLU A 374 -26.06 19.17 -25.78
N GLU A 375 -25.03 19.03 -26.64
CA GLU A 375 -24.54 17.75 -27.12
C GLU A 375 -24.02 16.87 -25.96
N PHE A 376 -23.18 17.43 -25.10
CA PHE A 376 -22.64 16.71 -23.93
C PHE A 376 -23.76 16.29 -22.96
N ARG A 377 -24.69 17.17 -22.64
CA ARG A 377 -25.85 16.85 -21.77
C ARG A 377 -26.69 15.72 -22.35
N LYS A 378 -26.95 15.73 -23.65
CA LYS A 378 -27.70 14.67 -24.33
C LYS A 378 -27.01 13.31 -24.21
N GLU A 379 -25.69 13.27 -24.40
CA GLU A 379 -24.93 12.03 -24.25
C GLU A 379 -24.88 11.56 -22.78
N ILE A 380 -24.72 12.47 -21.82
CA ILE A 380 -24.77 12.17 -20.39
C ILE A 380 -26.16 11.60 -20.03
N ASP A 381 -27.25 12.20 -20.49
CA ASP A 381 -28.61 11.73 -20.23
C ASP A 381 -28.88 10.34 -20.86
N ARG A 382 -28.22 10.02 -21.97
CA ARG A 382 -28.27 8.69 -22.59
C ARG A 382 -27.48 7.63 -21.80
N LEU A 383 -26.25 7.97 -21.39
CA LEU A 383 -25.31 7.01 -20.81
C LEU A 383 -25.59 6.72 -19.33
N ARG A 384 -25.89 7.76 -18.55
CA ARG A 384 -26.05 7.67 -17.09
C ARG A 384 -27.02 6.57 -16.65
N PRO A 385 -28.27 6.50 -17.16
CA PRO A 385 -29.20 5.47 -16.74
C PRO A 385 -28.74 4.05 -17.11
N ILE A 386 -27.96 3.90 -18.17
CA ILE A 386 -27.40 2.60 -18.57
C ILE A 386 -26.33 2.18 -17.55
N VAL A 387 -25.38 3.05 -17.28
CA VAL A 387 -24.29 2.80 -16.32
C VAL A 387 -24.84 2.51 -14.93
N ASP A 388 -25.77 3.33 -14.45
CA ASP A 388 -26.41 3.17 -13.13
C ASP A 388 -27.18 1.85 -13.04
N ASN A 389 -27.87 1.46 -14.12
CA ASN A 389 -28.59 0.18 -14.15
C ASN A 389 -27.64 -1.03 -14.11
N LEU A 390 -26.58 -1.02 -14.91
CA LEU A 390 -25.58 -2.11 -14.93
C LEU A 390 -24.92 -2.27 -13.56
N LYS A 391 -24.55 -1.14 -12.92
CA LYS A 391 -24.01 -1.16 -11.56
C LYS A 391 -24.98 -1.73 -10.54
N ARG A 392 -26.25 -1.30 -10.59
CA ARG A 392 -27.29 -1.81 -9.69
C ARG A 392 -27.52 -3.32 -9.89
N GLU A 393 -27.54 -3.80 -11.11
CA GLU A 393 -27.66 -5.23 -11.43
C GLU A 393 -26.46 -6.02 -10.89
N ALA A 394 -25.25 -5.46 -10.99
CA ALA A 394 -24.05 -6.06 -10.43
C ALA A 394 -24.10 -6.12 -8.89
N GLU A 395 -24.63 -5.08 -8.21
CA GLU A 395 -24.84 -5.07 -6.77
C GLU A 395 -25.90 -6.10 -6.33
N ILE A 396 -26.99 -6.25 -7.07
CA ILE A 396 -28.01 -7.29 -6.81
C ILE A 396 -27.41 -8.68 -6.98
N ARG A 397 -26.64 -8.92 -8.06
CA ARG A 397 -25.96 -10.18 -8.31
C ARG A 397 -24.99 -10.53 -7.18
N GLY A 398 -24.29 -9.55 -6.63
CA GLY A 398 -23.33 -9.70 -5.54
C GLY A 398 -23.95 -9.98 -4.15
N GLN A 399 -25.28 -9.95 -4.02
CA GLN A 399 -25.96 -10.37 -2.78
C GLN A 399 -25.99 -11.90 -2.65
N ASP A 400 -25.73 -12.64 -3.71
CA ASP A 400 -25.68 -14.09 -3.69
C ASP A 400 -24.22 -14.57 -3.55
N PRO A 401 -23.87 -15.28 -2.46
CA PRO A 401 -22.52 -15.82 -2.23
C PRO A 401 -22.04 -16.72 -3.36
N LYS A 402 -22.95 -17.46 -4.00
CA LYS A 402 -22.65 -18.32 -5.13
C LYS A 402 -22.10 -17.52 -6.32
N ASN A 403 -22.70 -16.37 -6.61
CA ASN A 403 -22.21 -15.50 -7.68
C ASN A 403 -20.83 -14.94 -7.38
N ARG A 404 -20.56 -14.55 -6.13
CA ARG A 404 -19.22 -14.10 -5.71
C ARG A 404 -18.18 -15.22 -5.83
N ALA A 405 -18.52 -16.42 -5.37
CA ALA A 405 -17.62 -17.56 -5.49
C ALA A 405 -17.34 -17.90 -6.96
N SER A 406 -18.39 -17.93 -7.80
CA SER A 406 -18.26 -18.22 -9.24
C SER A 406 -17.36 -17.20 -9.95
N GLU A 407 -17.56 -15.90 -9.73
CA GLU A 407 -16.77 -14.85 -10.38
C GLU A 407 -15.31 -14.84 -9.90
N ALA A 408 -15.09 -15.25 -8.64
CA ALA A 408 -13.77 -15.44 -8.07
C ALA A 408 -13.10 -16.78 -8.43
N GLY A 409 -13.76 -17.63 -9.22
CA GLY A 409 -13.26 -18.95 -9.61
C GLY A 409 -13.15 -19.92 -8.43
N ARG A 410 -13.98 -19.75 -7.40
CA ARG A 410 -14.03 -20.64 -6.21
C ARG A 410 -15.18 -21.66 -6.31
N GLU A 411 -14.95 -22.84 -5.77
CA GLU A 411 -16.04 -23.78 -5.49
C GLU A 411 -16.93 -23.18 -4.40
N TRP A 412 -18.23 -23.41 -4.53
CA TRP A 412 -19.25 -22.99 -3.58
C TRP A 412 -20.14 -24.18 -3.21
N HIS A 413 -20.44 -24.32 -1.92
CA HIS A 413 -21.33 -25.34 -1.41
C HIS A 413 -22.49 -24.67 -0.70
N GLU A 414 -23.63 -25.34 -0.64
CA GLU A 414 -24.80 -24.81 0.06
C GLU A 414 -24.50 -24.59 1.54
N GLY A 415 -24.70 -23.34 1.99
CA GLY A 415 -24.36 -22.92 3.34
C GLY A 415 -23.01 -22.20 3.47
N ASP A 416 -22.21 -22.12 2.41
CA ASP A 416 -21.01 -21.28 2.40
C ASP A 416 -21.40 -19.80 2.45
N ASP A 417 -20.70 -19.05 3.29
CA ASP A 417 -20.76 -17.58 3.35
C ASP A 417 -19.96 -16.93 2.20
N PHE A 418 -19.96 -15.59 2.16
CA PHE A 418 -19.26 -14.77 1.17
C PHE A 418 -17.74 -14.97 1.10
#